data_0cb495cb6d8810aeeefee80ee132efa9
#
_entry.id   0cb495cb6d8810aeeefee80ee132efa9
#
_cell.length_a   1.000
_cell.length_b   1.000
_cell.length_c   1.000
_cell.angle_alpha   90.00
_cell.angle_beta   90.00
_cell.angle_gamma   90.00
#
_symmetry.space_group_name_H-M   'P 1'
#
loop_
_entity.id
_entity.type
_entity.pdbx_description
1 polymer ?
#
loop_
_entity_poly.entity_id
_entity_poly.type
_entity_poly.pdbx_seq_one_letter_code
_entity_poly.pdbx_strand_id
1 'polypeptide(L)'
;NTTGNYNVATGRLALTANTTGYNNTANGYLSLSGNTTGYRNSAYGYYTLQQNTTGGHNVAVGMEALYSNTTAYLNTAVGYRSLYLNTTGANNTASGSGALYSNTTGANNTASGYYALYANTTGANNVASGYQALYSNTTASYNTANGMKALYSNTTGSQNTASGYQALYYNT
;
A
#
# COMPACT_ATOMS: atom_id res chain seq x y z
N ASN A 1 1.41 25.22 4.52
CA ASN A 1 1.31 24.90 5.96
C ASN A 1 0.87 26.13 6.74
N THR A 2 -0.24 26.07 7.43
CA THR A 2 -0.75 27.21 8.24
C THR A 2 -0.40 27.10 9.72
N THR A 3 -0.73 26.00 10.35
CA THR A 3 -0.50 25.79 11.79
C THR A 3 0.10 24.42 12.12
N GLY A 4 0.36 23.56 11.12
CA GLY A 4 0.96 22.26 11.32
C GLY A 4 2.40 22.35 11.82
N ASN A 5 2.79 21.51 12.77
CA ASN A 5 4.08 21.53 13.43
C ASN A 5 4.92 20.28 13.08
N TYR A 6 6.23 20.39 13.23
CA TYR A 6 7.18 19.27 13.09
C TYR A 6 7.14 18.57 11.72
N ASN A 7 6.88 19.32 10.66
CA ASN A 7 6.90 18.79 9.30
C ASN A 7 8.24 19.04 8.63
N VAL A 8 8.73 18.05 7.88
CA VAL A 8 9.93 18.16 7.02
C VAL A 8 9.49 17.98 5.57
N ALA A 9 9.80 18.93 4.72
CA ALA A 9 9.48 18.88 3.30
C ALA A 9 10.72 19.20 2.46
N THR A 10 11.12 18.28 1.58
CA THR A 10 12.24 18.46 0.66
C THR A 10 11.80 18.06 -0.75
N GLY A 11 11.89 18.97 -1.68
CA GLY A 11 11.48 18.76 -3.08
C GLY A 11 10.41 19.73 -3.53
N ARG A 12 10.31 19.87 -4.86
CA ARG A 12 9.35 20.80 -5.46
C ARG A 12 7.92 20.36 -5.14
N LEU A 13 7.11 21.25 -4.56
CA LEU A 13 5.71 21.04 -4.19
C LEU A 13 5.47 19.94 -3.14
N ALA A 14 6.48 19.54 -2.38
CA ALA A 14 6.29 18.64 -1.24
C ALA A 14 5.44 19.34 -0.15
N LEU A 15 4.45 18.64 0.40
CA LEU A 15 3.52 19.15 1.45
C LEU A 15 2.84 20.47 1.12
N THR A 16 2.58 20.76 -0.15
CA THR A 16 2.07 22.07 -0.59
C THR A 16 0.72 22.43 0.02
N ALA A 17 -0.23 21.47 0.08
CA ALA A 17 -1.59 21.71 0.57
C ALA A 17 -1.72 21.58 2.10
N ASN A 18 -0.64 21.27 2.83
CA ASN A 18 -0.73 21.02 4.27
C ASN A 18 -1.24 22.25 5.02
N THR A 19 -2.26 22.05 5.86
CA THR A 19 -2.82 23.11 6.71
C THR A 19 -2.45 22.91 8.18
N THR A 20 -3.01 21.89 8.81
CA THR A 20 -2.81 21.56 10.23
C THR A 20 -2.11 20.22 10.46
N GLY A 21 -1.81 19.46 9.40
CA GLY A 21 -1.09 18.19 9.52
C GLY A 21 0.28 18.37 10.19
N TYR A 22 0.67 17.40 10.99
CA TYR A 22 1.87 17.49 11.83
C TYR A 22 2.69 16.20 11.83
N ASN A 23 3.98 16.30 12.17
CA ASN A 23 4.92 15.18 12.19
C ASN A 23 5.02 14.43 10.85
N ASN A 24 4.87 15.12 9.72
CA ASN A 24 5.03 14.51 8.41
C ASN A 24 6.45 14.74 7.87
N THR A 25 6.98 13.75 7.19
CA THR A 25 8.20 13.86 6.40
C THR A 25 7.87 13.58 4.94
N ALA A 26 8.13 14.55 4.06
CA ALA A 26 7.92 14.46 2.62
C ALA A 26 9.21 14.76 1.89
N ASN A 27 9.78 13.79 1.20
CA ASN A 27 11.00 13.94 0.44
C ASN A 27 10.79 13.46 -1.00
N GLY A 28 10.70 14.39 -1.95
CA GLY A 28 10.51 14.11 -3.36
C GLY A 28 9.54 15.07 -4.02
N TYR A 29 9.55 15.10 -5.35
CA TYR A 29 8.63 15.89 -6.16
C TYR A 29 7.19 15.48 -5.89
N LEU A 30 6.33 16.44 -5.49
CA LEU A 30 4.91 16.24 -5.16
C LEU A 30 4.64 15.19 -4.05
N SER A 31 5.62 14.84 -3.24
CA SER A 31 5.44 13.97 -2.09
C SER A 31 4.48 14.61 -1.07
N LEU A 32 3.42 13.91 -0.67
CA LEU A 32 2.38 14.40 0.25
C LEU A 32 1.76 15.74 -0.17
N SER A 33 1.75 16.07 -1.47
CA SER A 33 1.31 17.39 -1.92
C SER A 33 -0.16 17.69 -1.67
N GLY A 34 -1.03 16.67 -1.60
CA GLY A 34 -2.45 16.80 -1.29
C GLY A 34 -2.79 16.77 0.20
N ASN A 35 -1.80 16.54 1.07
CA ASN A 35 -2.05 16.41 2.51
C ASN A 35 -2.62 17.70 3.11
N THR A 36 -3.72 17.60 3.83
CA THR A 36 -4.32 18.76 4.51
C THR A 36 -4.15 18.68 6.03
N THR A 37 -4.71 17.67 6.65
CA THR A 37 -4.67 17.45 8.09
C THR A 37 -4.01 16.13 8.51
N GLY A 38 -3.62 15.31 7.53
CA GLY A 38 -2.93 14.03 7.77
C GLY A 38 -1.65 14.21 8.58
N TYR A 39 -1.31 13.21 9.39
CA TYR A 39 -0.25 13.32 10.39
C TYR A 39 0.59 12.06 10.51
N ARG A 40 1.84 12.24 10.95
CA ARG A 40 2.80 11.14 11.17
C ARG A 40 3.00 10.25 9.94
N ASN A 41 3.02 10.86 8.76
CA ASN A 41 3.32 10.16 7.51
C ASN A 41 4.81 10.34 7.15
N SER A 42 5.41 9.28 6.63
CA SER A 42 6.77 9.28 6.11
C SER A 42 6.76 8.92 4.63
N ALA A 43 7.02 9.87 3.75
CA ALA A 43 6.92 9.73 2.30
C ALA A 43 8.25 10.09 1.61
N TYR A 44 8.86 9.11 0.95
CA TYR A 44 10.13 9.24 0.25
C TYR A 44 10.03 8.77 -1.20
N GLY A 45 10.02 9.69 -2.14
CA GLY A 45 9.99 9.41 -3.57
C GLY A 45 9.10 10.35 -4.37
N TYR A 46 9.15 10.20 -5.69
CA TYR A 46 8.33 10.94 -6.65
C TYR A 46 6.86 10.53 -6.53
N TYR A 47 5.94 11.48 -6.33
CA TYR A 47 4.50 11.28 -6.16
C TYR A 47 4.08 10.34 -5.01
N THR A 48 4.91 10.14 -4.00
CA THR A 48 4.57 9.30 -2.84
C THR A 48 3.46 9.94 -2.02
N LEU A 49 2.41 9.17 -1.65
CA LEU A 49 1.26 9.64 -0.86
C LEU A 49 0.64 10.93 -1.42
N GLN A 50 0.68 11.11 -2.74
CA GLN A 50 0.36 12.39 -3.38
C GLN A 50 -1.08 12.84 -3.10
N GLN A 51 -2.06 11.92 -3.08
CA GLN A 51 -3.48 12.24 -2.88
C GLN A 51 -3.93 12.14 -1.41
N ASN A 52 -3.00 11.90 -0.48
CA ASN A 52 -3.37 11.82 0.94
C ASN A 52 -3.97 13.15 1.41
N THR A 53 -5.11 13.09 2.07
CA THR A 53 -5.76 14.28 2.65
C THR A 53 -5.70 14.29 4.17
N THR A 54 -6.27 13.27 4.81
CA THR A 54 -6.38 13.16 6.27
C THR A 54 -5.73 11.91 6.84
N GLY A 55 -5.30 10.98 5.97
CA GLY A 55 -4.67 9.73 6.38
C GLY A 55 -3.41 9.94 7.22
N GLY A 56 -3.17 9.05 8.17
CA GLY A 56 -2.04 9.18 9.10
C GLY A 56 -1.29 7.88 9.36
N HIS A 57 -0.09 8.00 9.96
CA HIS A 57 0.75 6.87 10.31
C HIS A 57 1.16 5.98 9.13
N ASN A 58 1.24 6.53 7.93
CA ASN A 58 1.64 5.78 6.75
C ASN A 58 3.15 5.93 6.48
N VAL A 59 3.77 4.85 6.03
CA VAL A 59 5.14 4.83 5.54
C VAL A 59 5.11 4.47 4.05
N ALA A 60 5.60 5.36 3.20
CA ALA A 60 5.67 5.15 1.76
C ALA A 60 7.08 5.46 1.24
N VAL A 61 7.73 4.47 0.65
CA VAL A 61 9.08 4.58 0.09
C VAL A 61 9.11 4.02 -1.32
N GLY A 62 9.39 4.86 -2.30
CA GLY A 62 9.42 4.50 -3.71
C GLY A 62 8.52 5.39 -4.57
N MET A 63 8.82 5.43 -5.86
CA MET A 63 8.02 6.19 -6.82
C MET A 63 6.57 5.72 -6.80
N GLU A 64 5.63 6.67 -6.62
CA GLU A 64 4.18 6.43 -6.60
C GLU A 64 3.69 5.40 -5.55
N ALA A 65 4.46 5.13 -4.48
CA ALA A 65 3.98 4.32 -3.36
C ALA A 65 2.83 5.03 -2.64
N LEU A 66 1.72 4.31 -2.37
CA LEU A 66 0.49 4.85 -1.74
C LEU A 66 -0.07 6.10 -2.44
N TYR A 67 0.09 6.17 -3.78
CA TYR A 67 -0.29 7.36 -4.56
C TYR A 67 -1.72 7.85 -4.30
N SER A 68 -2.72 6.94 -4.38
CA SER A 68 -4.15 7.24 -4.29
C SER A 68 -4.70 7.27 -2.87
N ASN A 69 -3.85 7.09 -1.85
CA ASN A 69 -4.31 7.10 -0.45
C ASN A 69 -4.98 8.42 -0.13
N THR A 70 -6.19 8.36 0.42
CA THR A 70 -6.91 9.58 0.81
C THR A 70 -7.00 9.72 2.32
N THR A 71 -7.63 8.76 2.98
CA THR A 71 -7.93 8.81 4.42
C THR A 71 -7.39 7.63 5.21
N ALA A 72 -6.78 6.64 4.54
CA ALA A 72 -6.33 5.43 5.21
C ALA A 72 -5.10 5.66 6.11
N TYR A 73 -4.97 4.79 7.11
CA TYR A 73 -3.88 4.85 8.09
C TYR A 73 -3.20 3.50 8.31
N LEU A 74 -1.99 3.59 8.92
CA LEU A 74 -1.22 2.42 9.34
C LEU A 74 -0.82 1.51 8.17
N ASN A 75 -0.58 2.10 7.00
CA ASN A 75 -0.07 1.36 5.85
C ASN A 75 1.43 1.53 5.72
N THR A 76 2.10 0.45 5.36
CA THR A 76 3.52 0.45 4.98
C THR A 76 3.66 0.01 3.53
N ALA A 77 4.18 0.87 2.67
CA ALA A 77 4.39 0.62 1.25
C ALA A 77 5.84 0.90 0.86
N VAL A 78 6.58 -0.13 0.49
CA VAL A 78 7.98 -0.03 0.07
C VAL A 78 8.16 -0.66 -1.31
N GLY A 79 8.47 0.15 -2.30
CA GLY A 79 8.66 -0.27 -3.71
C GLY A 79 7.90 0.59 -4.71
N TYR A 80 8.29 0.50 -5.97
CA TYR A 80 7.61 1.15 -7.08
C TYR A 80 6.13 0.74 -7.13
N ARG A 81 5.21 1.73 -7.04
CA ARG A 81 3.75 1.52 -7.08
C ARG A 81 3.21 0.50 -6.08
N SER A 82 3.84 0.29 -4.95
CA SER A 82 3.25 -0.51 -3.86
C SER A 82 2.03 0.21 -3.28
N LEU A 83 0.91 -0.50 -3.09
CA LEU A 83 -0.39 0.05 -2.64
C LEU A 83 -0.87 1.25 -3.48
N TYR A 84 -0.60 1.23 -4.79
CA TYR A 84 -0.80 2.40 -5.67
C TYR A 84 -2.24 2.94 -5.67
N LEU A 85 -3.27 2.05 -5.80
CA LEU A 85 -4.69 2.42 -5.86
C LEU A 85 -5.39 2.42 -4.48
N ASN A 86 -4.65 2.23 -3.39
CA ASN A 86 -5.27 2.21 -2.05
C ASN A 86 -5.92 3.55 -1.74
N THR A 87 -7.19 3.55 -1.37
CA THR A 87 -7.92 4.77 -0.98
C THR A 87 -8.17 4.85 0.51
N THR A 88 -8.87 3.86 1.06
CA THR A 88 -9.29 3.82 2.47
C THR A 88 -8.88 2.54 3.21
N GLY A 89 -8.26 1.56 2.52
CA GLY A 89 -7.78 0.34 3.15
C GLY A 89 -6.66 0.61 4.16
N ALA A 90 -6.83 0.13 5.38
CA ALA A 90 -5.90 0.38 6.49
C ALA A 90 -5.13 -0.88 6.91
N ASN A 91 -4.05 -0.69 7.67
CA ASN A 91 -3.24 -1.77 8.23
C ASN A 91 -2.64 -2.73 7.19
N ASN A 92 -2.31 -2.24 6.01
CA ASN A 92 -1.68 -3.06 4.97
C ASN A 92 -0.16 -2.89 4.98
N THR A 93 0.56 -3.97 4.75
CA THR A 93 2.00 -3.97 4.52
C THR A 93 2.30 -4.49 3.13
N ALA A 94 2.90 -3.66 2.28
CA ALA A 94 3.32 -4.00 0.93
C ALA A 94 4.81 -3.74 0.75
N SER A 95 5.58 -4.79 0.53
CA SER A 95 7.02 -4.72 0.29
C SER A 95 7.37 -5.39 -1.03
N GLY A 96 7.66 -4.60 -2.03
CA GLY A 96 7.98 -5.05 -3.39
C GLY A 96 7.30 -4.18 -4.45
N SER A 97 7.88 -4.15 -5.66
CA SER A 97 7.29 -3.44 -6.79
C SER A 97 5.92 -4.01 -7.12
N GLY A 98 4.88 -3.18 -7.17
CA GLY A 98 3.50 -3.54 -7.46
C GLY A 98 2.83 -4.45 -6.42
N ALA A 99 3.39 -4.63 -5.23
CA ALA A 99 2.71 -5.35 -4.16
C ALA A 99 1.44 -4.61 -3.75
N LEU A 100 0.29 -5.32 -3.68
CA LEU A 100 -1.04 -4.75 -3.41
C LEU A 100 -1.42 -3.59 -4.33
N TYR A 101 -0.97 -3.62 -5.58
CA TYR A 101 -1.14 -2.50 -6.53
C TYR A 101 -2.60 -2.03 -6.65
N SER A 102 -3.55 -2.97 -6.84
CA SER A 102 -4.97 -2.69 -7.12
C SER A 102 -5.83 -2.54 -5.85
N ASN A 103 -5.24 -2.67 -4.66
CA ASN A 103 -5.99 -2.59 -3.41
C ASN A 103 -6.71 -1.23 -3.31
N THR A 104 -8.00 -1.25 -3.03
CA THR A 104 -8.78 -0.01 -2.83
C THR A 104 -9.19 0.17 -1.37
N THR A 105 -9.92 -0.79 -0.83
CA THR A 105 -10.48 -0.75 0.53
C THR A 105 -10.09 -1.96 1.38
N GLY A 106 -9.42 -2.97 0.78
CA GLY A 106 -8.95 -4.15 1.52
C GLY A 106 -8.02 -3.77 2.69
N ALA A 107 -8.20 -4.41 3.83
CA ALA A 107 -7.47 -4.10 5.05
C ALA A 107 -6.73 -5.31 5.63
N ASN A 108 -5.74 -5.06 6.48
CA ASN A 108 -4.98 -6.09 7.19
C ASN A 108 -4.27 -7.11 6.26
N ASN A 109 -3.86 -6.68 5.08
CA ASN A 109 -3.13 -7.55 4.15
C ASN A 109 -1.62 -7.37 4.30
N THR A 110 -0.88 -8.46 4.17
CA THR A 110 0.58 -8.46 4.08
C THR A 110 1.01 -9.03 2.74
N ALA A 111 1.70 -8.23 1.93
CA ALA A 111 2.24 -8.63 0.63
C ALA A 111 3.75 -8.37 0.58
N SER A 112 4.55 -9.42 0.49
CA SER A 112 6.00 -9.34 0.40
C SER A 112 6.50 -10.05 -0.86
N GLY A 113 6.92 -9.28 -1.84
CA GLY A 113 7.43 -9.77 -3.13
C GLY A 113 6.91 -8.98 -4.32
N TYR A 114 7.58 -9.15 -5.47
CA TYR A 114 7.18 -8.55 -6.74
C TYR A 114 5.77 -9.03 -7.13
N TYR A 115 4.84 -8.09 -7.28
CA TYR A 115 3.44 -8.35 -7.62
C TYR A 115 2.70 -9.32 -6.68
N ALA A 116 3.09 -9.44 -5.41
CA ALA A 116 2.30 -10.16 -4.41
C ALA A 116 0.97 -9.44 -4.17
N LEU A 117 -0.15 -10.17 -4.18
CA LEU A 117 -1.53 -9.64 -4.04
C LEU A 117 -1.86 -8.53 -5.05
N TYR A 118 -1.30 -8.59 -6.26
CA TYR A 118 -1.38 -7.50 -7.24
C TYR A 118 -2.81 -7.07 -7.57
N ALA A 119 -3.72 -8.03 -7.82
CA ALA A 119 -5.10 -7.77 -8.25
C ALA A 119 -6.09 -7.57 -7.10
N ASN A 120 -5.64 -7.64 -5.83
CA ASN A 120 -6.53 -7.50 -4.68
C ASN A 120 -7.22 -6.13 -4.69
N THR A 121 -8.53 -6.12 -4.55
CA THR A 121 -9.31 -4.87 -4.48
C THR A 121 -9.88 -4.63 -3.08
N THR A 122 -10.68 -5.55 -2.59
CA THR A 122 -11.39 -5.45 -1.31
C THR A 122 -11.09 -6.60 -0.35
N GLY A 123 -10.38 -7.65 -0.81
CA GLY A 123 -9.99 -8.79 0.02
C GLY A 123 -9.17 -8.34 1.24
N ALA A 124 -9.44 -8.95 2.39
CA ALA A 124 -8.83 -8.57 3.67
C ALA A 124 -8.19 -9.77 4.38
N ASN A 125 -7.27 -9.48 5.32
CA ASN A 125 -6.62 -10.50 6.13
C ASN A 125 -5.86 -11.57 5.31
N ASN A 126 -5.27 -11.18 4.19
CA ASN A 126 -4.46 -12.08 3.36
C ASN A 126 -2.97 -11.89 3.64
N VAL A 127 -2.23 -12.97 3.58
CA VAL A 127 -0.76 -12.98 3.66
C VAL A 127 -0.20 -13.59 2.38
N ALA A 128 0.59 -12.84 1.63
CA ALA A 128 1.28 -13.28 0.43
C ALA A 128 2.78 -12.99 0.53
N SER A 129 3.58 -14.04 0.55
CA SER A 129 5.04 -13.94 0.61
C SER A 129 5.66 -14.71 -0.56
N GLY A 130 6.23 -13.98 -1.50
CA GLY A 130 6.88 -14.53 -2.70
C GLY A 130 6.50 -13.80 -3.98
N TYR A 131 7.29 -14.02 -5.03
CA TYR A 131 7.03 -13.52 -6.37
C TYR A 131 5.65 -13.95 -6.85
N GLN A 132 4.74 -13.00 -7.12
CA GLN A 132 3.37 -13.23 -7.61
C GLN A 132 2.53 -14.19 -6.72
N ALA A 133 2.79 -14.28 -5.42
CA ALA A 133 1.92 -15.00 -4.50
C ALA A 133 0.54 -14.29 -4.42
N LEU A 134 -0.56 -15.05 -4.51
CA LEU A 134 -1.94 -14.54 -4.55
C LEU A 134 -2.17 -13.46 -5.63
N TYR A 135 -1.51 -13.58 -6.77
CA TYR A 135 -1.50 -12.55 -7.82
C TYR A 135 -2.90 -12.14 -8.27
N SER A 136 -3.80 -13.12 -8.53
CA SER A 136 -5.14 -12.91 -9.11
C SER A 136 -6.23 -12.71 -8.04
N ASN A 137 -5.89 -12.71 -6.76
CA ASN A 137 -6.87 -12.52 -5.68
C ASN A 137 -7.56 -11.17 -5.85
N THR A 138 -8.88 -11.14 -5.87
CA THR A 138 -9.63 -9.87 -6.00
C THR A 138 -10.35 -9.48 -4.72
N THR A 139 -11.25 -10.33 -4.25
CA THR A 139 -12.13 -10.05 -3.11
C THR A 139 -12.00 -11.08 -1.98
N ALA A 140 -11.28 -12.17 -2.22
CA ALA A 140 -11.13 -13.25 -1.24
C ALA A 140 -10.31 -12.82 -0.03
N SER A 141 -10.65 -13.39 1.13
CA SER A 141 -10.07 -13.05 2.42
C SER A 141 -9.54 -14.28 3.16
N TYR A 142 -8.68 -14.02 4.15
CA TYR A 142 -8.12 -15.07 5.02
C TYR A 142 -7.27 -16.13 4.30
N ASN A 143 -6.61 -15.75 3.20
CA ASN A 143 -5.69 -16.64 2.49
C ASN A 143 -4.24 -16.42 2.94
N THR A 144 -3.48 -17.50 3.04
CA THR A 144 -2.04 -17.47 3.30
C THR A 144 -1.31 -18.19 2.17
N ALA A 145 -0.49 -17.45 1.43
CA ALA A 145 0.34 -17.95 0.34
C ALA A 145 1.81 -17.67 0.61
N ASN A 146 2.60 -18.71 0.80
CA ASN A 146 4.03 -18.60 1.03
C ASN A 146 4.81 -19.37 -0.04
N GLY A 147 5.45 -18.67 -0.93
CA GLY A 147 6.21 -19.23 -2.04
C GLY A 147 5.93 -18.55 -3.37
N MET A 148 6.86 -18.69 -4.33
CA MET A 148 6.71 -18.16 -5.68
C MET A 148 5.44 -18.73 -6.32
N LYS A 149 4.50 -17.86 -6.74
CA LYS A 149 3.22 -18.19 -7.38
C LYS A 149 2.33 -19.15 -6.56
N ALA A 150 2.45 -19.20 -5.24
CA ALA A 150 1.48 -19.90 -4.41
C ALA A 150 0.11 -19.21 -4.50
N LEU A 151 -0.98 -19.97 -4.67
CA LEU A 151 -2.36 -19.48 -4.88
C LEU A 151 -2.46 -18.45 -6.03
N TYR A 152 -1.67 -18.60 -7.09
CA TYR A 152 -1.56 -17.61 -8.16
C TYR A 152 -2.89 -17.24 -8.81
N SER A 153 -3.72 -18.24 -9.17
CA SER A 153 -5.00 -18.06 -9.88
C SER A 153 -6.21 -17.90 -8.95
N ASN A 154 -6.00 -17.91 -7.64
CA ASN A 154 -7.11 -17.74 -6.70
C ASN A 154 -7.75 -16.36 -6.89
N THR A 155 -9.05 -16.33 -7.15
CA THR A 155 -9.80 -15.07 -7.35
C THR A 155 -10.71 -14.77 -6.16
N THR A 156 -11.56 -15.73 -5.79
CA THR A 156 -12.61 -15.56 -4.79
C THR A 156 -12.59 -16.62 -3.66
N GLY A 157 -11.75 -17.64 -3.78
CA GLY A 157 -11.59 -18.68 -2.74
C GLY A 157 -10.97 -18.11 -1.47
N SER A 158 -11.64 -18.25 -0.34
CA SER A 158 -11.19 -17.76 0.97
C SER A 158 -10.72 -18.88 1.88
N GLN A 159 -9.97 -18.53 2.94
CA GLN A 159 -9.50 -19.43 3.98
C GLN A 159 -8.57 -20.55 3.48
N ASN A 160 -7.81 -20.28 2.44
CA ASN A 160 -6.84 -21.22 1.90
C ASN A 160 -5.44 -20.97 2.46
N THR A 161 -4.69 -22.03 2.68
CA THR A 161 -3.26 -21.97 3.02
C THR A 161 -2.46 -22.78 2.01
N ALA A 162 -1.49 -22.14 1.36
CA ALA A 162 -0.56 -22.78 0.42
C ALA A 162 0.87 -22.40 0.75
N SER A 163 1.75 -23.39 0.85
CA SER A 163 3.18 -23.18 1.11
C SER A 163 4.02 -24.00 0.13
N GLY A 164 4.88 -23.32 -0.62
CA GLY A 164 5.77 -23.91 -1.62
C GLY A 164 5.64 -23.28 -3.01
N TYR A 165 6.58 -23.60 -3.88
CA TYR A 165 6.59 -23.19 -5.29
C TYR A 165 5.32 -23.68 -5.99
N GLN A 166 4.50 -22.76 -6.54
CA GLN A 166 3.25 -23.04 -7.25
C GLN A 166 2.23 -23.89 -6.44
N ALA A 167 2.31 -23.91 -5.10
CA ALA A 167 1.33 -24.63 -4.30
C ALA A 167 -0.08 -24.01 -4.52
N LEU A 168 -1.07 -24.89 -4.77
CA LEU A 168 -2.45 -24.51 -5.11
C LEU A 168 -2.54 -23.46 -6.26
N TYR A 169 -1.69 -23.60 -7.29
CA TYR A 169 -1.57 -22.61 -8.37
C TYR A 169 -2.89 -22.31 -9.08
N TYR A 170 -3.72 -23.31 -9.37
CA TYR A 170 -5.01 -23.21 -10.08
C TYR A 170 -6.23 -23.20 -9.15
N ASN A 171 -6.06 -22.92 -7.88
CA ASN A 171 -7.21 -22.75 -6.98
C ASN A 171 -8.06 -21.54 -7.45
N THR A 172 -9.39 -21.65 -7.37
CA THR A 172 -10.31 -20.60 -7.84
C THR A 172 -11.33 -20.22 -6.76
#